data_1db166527ed7f0f6d31ce3ae1b070f19
#
_entry.id   1db166527ed7f0f6d31ce3ae1b070f19
#
_cell.length_a   1.000
_cell.length_b   1.000
_cell.length_c   1.000
_cell.angle_alpha   90.00
_cell.angle_beta   90.00
_cell.angle_gamma   90.00
#
_symmetry.space_group_name_H-M   'P 1'
#
loop_
_entity.id
_entity.type
_entity.pdbx_description
1 polymer ?
#
loop_
_entity_poly.entity_id
_entity_poly.type
_entity_poly.pdbx_seq_one_letter_code
_entity_poly.pdbx_strand_id
1 'polypeptide(L)'
;GHDSKELRTAMLVANKLIVPFKPSQLDLDTLPHLTEVIDQALSFNEQLQCFGLLTLAPTNRANKEVVQAKEYLSDFPLLNPLTTIIHERKIYRDVLAEGKGVIEATNAKAITEFSELMKELAL
;
A
#
# COMPACT_ATOMS: atom_id res chain seq x y z
N GLY A 1 13.90 -1.85 -0.85
CA GLY A 1 13.56 -2.47 0.40
C GLY A 1 12.70 -1.61 1.30
N HIS A 2 12.10 -2.24 2.28
CA HIS A 2 11.20 -1.55 3.19
C HIS A 2 11.93 -0.94 4.39
N ASP A 3 13.24 -1.00 4.43
CA ASP A 3 14.04 -0.37 5.48
C ASP A 3 15.16 0.43 4.82
N SER A 4 14.78 1.56 4.24
CA SER A 4 15.72 2.47 3.63
C SER A 4 15.83 3.75 4.45
N LYS A 5 16.90 4.48 4.23
CA LYS A 5 17.09 5.79 4.87
C LYS A 5 15.96 6.75 4.49
N GLU A 6 15.53 6.70 3.23
CA GLU A 6 14.46 7.54 2.71
C GLU A 6 13.13 7.24 3.41
N LEU A 7 12.81 5.97 3.62
CA LEU A 7 11.61 5.55 4.33
C LEU A 7 11.64 6.05 5.78
N ARG A 8 12.75 5.85 6.47
CA ARG A 8 12.89 6.30 7.86
C ARG A 8 12.77 7.81 7.98
N THR A 9 13.36 8.55 7.04
CA THR A 9 13.26 10.01 7.00
C THR A 9 11.82 10.44 6.76
N ALA A 10 11.11 9.79 5.83
CA ALA A 10 9.71 10.09 5.56
C ALA A 10 8.83 9.88 6.80
N MET A 11 9.09 8.83 7.56
CA MET A 11 8.33 8.53 8.78
C MET A 11 8.47 9.61 9.84
N LEU A 12 9.57 10.35 9.86
CA LEU A 12 9.79 11.40 10.85
C LEU A 12 8.98 12.67 10.57
N VAL A 13 8.57 12.88 9.32
CA VAL A 13 7.92 14.12 8.91
C VAL A 13 6.50 13.93 8.37
N ALA A 14 6.11 12.71 8.01
CA ALA A 14 4.81 12.45 7.43
C ALA A 14 3.72 12.38 8.49
N ASN A 15 2.52 12.82 8.16
CA ASN A 15 1.33 12.53 8.95
C ASN A 15 0.73 11.19 8.54
N LYS A 16 0.72 10.91 7.25
CA LYS A 16 0.23 9.66 6.69
C LYS A 16 1.25 9.10 5.73
N LEU A 17 1.54 7.82 5.88
CA LEU A 17 2.48 7.12 5.02
C LEU A 17 1.79 5.87 4.48
N ILE A 18 1.78 5.72 3.17
CA ILE A 18 1.24 4.53 2.52
C ILE A 18 2.40 3.64 2.12
N VAL A 19 2.37 2.40 2.58
CA VAL A 19 3.39 1.41 2.24
C VAL A 19 2.77 0.39 1.30
N PRO A 20 3.20 0.36 0.03
CA PRO A 20 2.68 -0.61 -0.92
C PRO A 20 3.37 -1.96 -0.79
N PHE A 21 2.59 -3.03 -0.93
CA PHE A 21 3.11 -4.40 -0.92
C PHE A 21 2.53 -5.18 -2.09
N LYS A 22 3.39 -5.91 -2.80
CA LYS A 22 2.92 -6.94 -3.75
C LYS A 22 2.57 -8.19 -2.95
N PRO A 23 1.39 -8.81 -3.17
CA PRO A 23 1.02 -10.02 -2.44
C PRO A 23 2.08 -11.12 -2.52
N SER A 24 2.70 -11.28 -3.68
CA SER A 24 3.71 -12.32 -3.91
C SER A 24 5.05 -12.08 -3.22
N GLN A 25 5.28 -10.89 -2.68
CA GLN A 25 6.56 -10.51 -2.08
C GLN A 25 6.49 -10.36 -0.56
N LEU A 26 5.38 -10.72 0.07
CA LEU A 26 5.27 -10.70 1.52
C LEU A 26 5.82 -12.00 2.09
N ASP A 27 6.91 -11.91 2.80
CA ASP A 27 7.49 -13.04 3.52
C ASP A 27 7.34 -12.85 5.04
N LEU A 28 7.78 -13.85 5.79
CA LEU A 28 7.58 -13.86 7.25
C LEU A 28 8.36 -12.78 8.00
N ASP A 29 9.39 -12.21 7.38
CA ASP A 29 10.26 -11.24 8.03
C ASP A 29 9.93 -9.79 7.67
N THR A 30 9.19 -9.57 6.58
CA THR A 30 8.92 -8.25 6.04
C THR A 30 8.16 -7.36 7.02
N LEU A 31 7.02 -7.83 7.49
CA LEU A 31 6.14 -7.01 8.34
C LEU A 31 6.65 -6.87 9.77
N PRO A 32 7.21 -7.91 10.42
CA PRO A 32 7.78 -7.72 11.75
C PRO A 32 8.87 -6.67 11.77
N HIS A 33 9.78 -6.69 10.78
CA HIS A 33 10.84 -5.71 10.70
C HIS A 33 10.31 -4.30 10.45
N LEU A 34 9.37 -4.16 9.52
CA LEU A 34 8.75 -2.86 9.23
C LEU A 34 8.01 -2.31 10.45
N THR A 35 7.31 -3.17 11.18
CA THR A 35 6.59 -2.76 12.40
C THR A 35 7.56 -2.23 13.45
N GLU A 36 8.74 -2.83 13.60
CA GLU A 36 9.77 -2.30 14.50
C GLU A 36 10.22 -0.91 14.08
N VAL A 37 10.41 -0.69 12.78
CA VAL A 37 10.82 0.62 12.25
C VAL A 37 9.73 1.66 12.52
N ILE A 38 8.46 1.30 12.30
CA ILE A 38 7.33 2.19 12.57
C ILE A 38 7.26 2.54 14.07
N ASP A 39 7.41 1.55 14.92
CA ASP A 39 7.36 1.76 16.37
C ASP A 39 8.44 2.74 16.82
N GLN A 40 9.66 2.60 16.30
CA GLN A 40 10.73 3.54 16.56
C GLN A 40 10.40 4.95 16.07
N ALA A 41 9.82 5.07 14.87
CA ALA A 41 9.45 6.36 14.31
C ALA A 41 8.35 7.06 15.13
N LEU A 42 7.42 6.30 15.69
CA LEU A 42 6.36 6.85 16.54
C LEU A 42 6.90 7.52 17.79
N SER A 43 8.08 7.13 18.28
CA SER A 43 8.74 7.80 19.41
C SER A 43 9.11 9.24 19.08
N PHE A 44 9.34 9.56 17.83
CA PHE A 44 9.73 10.89 17.37
C PHE A 44 8.59 11.63 16.66
N ASN A 45 7.61 10.93 16.16
CA ASN A 45 6.48 11.50 15.43
C ASN A 45 5.20 10.76 15.82
N GLU A 46 4.57 11.21 16.89
CA GLU A 46 3.37 10.57 17.45
C GLU A 46 2.15 10.66 16.53
N GLN A 47 2.17 11.58 15.57
CA GLN A 47 1.05 11.77 14.63
C GLN A 47 1.14 10.89 13.40
N LEU A 48 2.21 10.11 13.26
CA LEU A 48 2.38 9.25 12.10
C LEU A 48 1.30 8.18 12.05
N GLN A 49 0.65 8.05 10.91
CA GLN A 49 -0.26 6.96 10.58
C GLN A 49 0.28 6.24 9.36
N CYS A 50 0.55 4.93 9.48
CA CYS A 50 1.02 4.11 8.38
C CYS A 50 -0.12 3.22 7.88
N PHE A 51 -0.25 3.10 6.56
CA PHE A 51 -1.27 2.30 5.91
C PHE A 51 -0.61 1.29 4.99
N GLY A 52 -1.04 0.02 5.09
CA GLY A 52 -0.59 -1.02 4.18
C GLY A 52 -1.55 -1.16 3.00
N LEU A 53 -1.03 -1.07 1.80
CA LEU A 53 -1.81 -1.16 0.57
C LEU A 53 -1.30 -2.30 -0.29
N LEU A 54 -2.17 -3.25 -0.62
CA LEU A 54 -1.81 -4.29 -1.58
C LEU A 54 -1.89 -3.73 -2.99
N THR A 55 -0.78 -3.86 -3.72
CA THR A 55 -0.67 -3.35 -5.07
C THR A 55 -0.27 -4.46 -6.03
N LEU A 56 -0.50 -4.26 -7.32
CA LEU A 56 -0.17 -5.20 -8.38
C LEU A 56 -0.72 -6.59 -8.12
N ALA A 57 -1.89 -6.65 -7.48
CA ALA A 57 -2.55 -7.91 -7.22
C ALA A 57 -3.12 -8.50 -8.51
N PRO A 58 -3.08 -9.84 -8.67
CA PRO A 58 -3.72 -10.47 -9.83
C PRO A 58 -5.20 -10.15 -9.87
N THR A 59 -5.76 -10.05 -11.08
CA THR A 59 -7.19 -9.78 -11.25
C THR A 59 -8.06 -11.01 -11.06
N ASN A 60 -7.48 -12.19 -10.97
CA ASN A 60 -8.20 -13.44 -10.75
C ASN A 60 -8.79 -13.46 -9.33
N ARG A 61 -10.12 -13.54 -9.23
CA ARG A 61 -10.82 -13.55 -7.94
C ARG A 61 -10.53 -14.78 -7.08
N ALA A 62 -10.09 -15.89 -7.69
CA ALA A 62 -9.75 -17.09 -6.96
C ALA A 62 -8.32 -17.11 -6.45
N ASN A 63 -7.61 -16.02 -6.55
CA ASN A 63 -6.20 -15.97 -6.18
C ASN A 63 -6.02 -16.02 -4.66
N LYS A 64 -5.42 -17.11 -4.19
CA LYS A 64 -5.20 -17.33 -2.77
C LYS A 64 -4.12 -16.42 -2.18
N GLU A 65 -3.19 -15.92 -3.01
CA GLU A 65 -2.13 -15.01 -2.52
C GLU A 65 -2.71 -13.74 -1.94
N VAL A 66 -3.75 -13.18 -2.57
CA VAL A 66 -4.38 -11.95 -2.08
C VAL A 66 -5.04 -12.19 -0.74
N VAL A 67 -5.77 -13.31 -0.60
CA VAL A 67 -6.43 -13.66 0.66
C VAL A 67 -5.40 -13.85 1.76
N GLN A 68 -4.33 -14.60 1.49
CA GLN A 68 -3.26 -14.84 2.46
C GLN A 68 -2.54 -13.55 2.84
N ALA A 69 -2.30 -12.66 1.87
CA ALA A 69 -1.67 -11.37 2.14
C ALA A 69 -2.54 -10.50 3.04
N LYS A 70 -3.85 -10.46 2.81
CA LYS A 70 -4.77 -9.72 3.67
C LYS A 70 -4.78 -10.26 5.10
N GLU A 71 -4.82 -11.58 5.24
CA GLU A 71 -4.78 -12.21 6.56
C GLU A 71 -3.48 -11.89 7.28
N TYR A 72 -2.37 -11.95 6.58
CA TYR A 72 -1.07 -11.63 7.16
C TYR A 72 -1.00 -10.16 7.59
N LEU A 73 -1.44 -9.24 6.75
CA LEU A 73 -1.44 -7.81 7.10
C LEU A 73 -2.33 -7.51 8.31
N SER A 74 -3.41 -8.25 8.51
CA SER A 74 -4.32 -8.01 9.63
C SER A 74 -3.69 -8.26 10.99
N ASP A 75 -2.58 -9.00 11.04
CA ASP A 75 -1.84 -9.24 12.28
C ASP A 75 -0.93 -8.05 12.68
N PHE A 76 -0.85 -7.01 11.84
CA PHE A 76 0.03 -5.87 12.07
C PHE A 76 -0.75 -4.56 12.12
N PRO A 77 -1.42 -4.26 13.25
CA PRO A 77 -2.30 -3.08 13.33
C PRO A 77 -1.59 -1.74 13.16
N LEU A 78 -0.28 -1.67 13.42
CA LEU A 78 0.47 -0.43 13.17
C LEU A 78 0.51 -0.04 11.69
N LEU A 79 0.29 -1.00 10.78
CA LEU A 79 0.23 -0.72 9.36
C LEU A 79 -1.16 -0.33 8.87
N ASN A 80 -2.19 -0.42 9.68
CA ASN A 80 -3.56 -0.08 9.28
C ASN A 80 -3.88 -0.63 7.88
N PRO A 81 -4.08 -1.95 7.72
CA PRO A 81 -4.30 -2.51 6.38
C PRO A 81 -5.51 -1.89 5.70
N LEU A 82 -5.35 -1.45 4.46
CA LEU A 82 -6.43 -0.87 3.69
C LEU A 82 -7.27 -1.97 3.03
N THR A 83 -8.57 -1.74 2.91
CA THR A 83 -9.45 -2.68 2.22
C THR A 83 -9.32 -2.56 0.69
N THR A 84 -8.98 -1.38 0.20
CA THR A 84 -8.76 -1.16 -1.23
C THR A 84 -7.52 -1.93 -1.68
N ILE A 85 -7.62 -2.57 -2.86
CA ILE A 85 -6.52 -3.28 -3.49
C ILE A 85 -6.34 -2.71 -4.88
N ILE A 86 -5.10 -2.40 -5.23
CA ILE A 86 -4.75 -1.96 -6.58
C ILE A 86 -4.28 -3.18 -7.37
N HIS A 87 -5.03 -3.56 -8.38
CA HIS A 87 -4.71 -4.73 -9.19
C HIS A 87 -3.72 -4.40 -10.29
N GLU A 88 -2.99 -5.40 -10.77
CA GLU A 88 -2.13 -5.23 -11.92
C GLU A 88 -3.02 -5.06 -13.17
N ARG A 89 -2.91 -3.91 -13.82
CA ARG A 89 -3.69 -3.57 -15.01
C ARG A 89 -2.78 -2.90 -16.02
N LYS A 90 -3.00 -3.22 -17.27
CA LYS A 90 -2.25 -2.59 -18.38
C LYS A 90 -2.37 -1.07 -18.35
N ILE A 91 -3.52 -0.53 -17.95
CA ILE A 91 -3.74 0.92 -17.92
C ILE A 91 -2.74 1.66 -17.03
N TYR A 92 -2.28 1.06 -15.94
CA TYR A 92 -1.29 1.71 -15.08
C TYR A 92 0.05 1.90 -15.80
N ARG A 93 0.43 0.94 -16.63
CA ARG A 93 1.64 1.06 -17.45
C ARG A 93 1.46 2.07 -18.58
N ASP A 94 0.29 2.08 -19.19
CA ASP A 94 -0.01 2.97 -20.32
C ASP A 94 -0.05 4.44 -19.86
N VAL A 95 -0.66 4.75 -18.72
CA VAL A 95 -0.71 6.14 -18.24
C VAL A 95 0.68 6.66 -17.87
N LEU A 96 1.57 5.82 -17.34
CA LEU A 96 2.94 6.21 -17.08
C LEU A 96 3.67 6.57 -18.40
N ALA A 97 3.48 5.77 -19.44
CA ALA A 97 4.09 6.02 -20.72
C ALA A 97 3.56 7.31 -21.38
N GLU A 98 2.31 7.64 -21.16
CA GLU A 98 1.67 8.83 -21.73
C GLU A 98 1.77 10.08 -20.84
N GLY A 99 2.29 9.93 -19.64
CA GLY A 99 2.37 11.04 -18.69
C GLY A 99 1.04 11.48 -18.10
N LYS A 100 0.04 10.58 -18.11
CA LYS A 100 -1.30 10.88 -17.57
C LYS A 100 -1.47 10.27 -16.19
N GLY A 101 -2.35 10.84 -15.39
CA GLY A 101 -2.81 10.22 -14.17
C GLY A 101 -3.92 9.20 -14.46
N VAL A 102 -4.13 8.24 -13.55
CA VAL A 102 -5.15 7.19 -13.73
C VAL A 102 -6.55 7.78 -13.86
N ILE A 103 -6.84 8.87 -13.17
CA ILE A 103 -8.16 9.53 -13.23
C ILE A 103 -8.41 10.12 -14.62
N GLU A 104 -7.36 10.47 -15.35
CA GLU A 104 -7.48 11.00 -16.72
C GLU A 104 -7.66 9.90 -17.77
N ALA A 105 -7.45 8.62 -17.37
CA ALA A 105 -7.61 7.49 -18.27
C ALA A 105 -9.07 7.07 -18.37
N THR A 106 -9.36 6.21 -19.34
CA THR A 106 -10.73 5.75 -19.60
C THR A 106 -11.09 4.42 -18.94
N ASN A 107 -10.18 3.76 -18.24
CA ASN A 107 -10.43 2.47 -17.62
C ASN A 107 -11.25 2.63 -16.34
N ALA A 108 -12.52 2.28 -16.40
CA ALA A 108 -13.45 2.47 -15.28
C ALA A 108 -13.06 1.70 -14.03
N LYS A 109 -12.48 0.51 -14.16
CA LYS A 109 -12.06 -0.29 -12.99
C LYS A 109 -10.87 0.34 -12.28
N ALA A 110 -9.91 0.87 -13.03
CA ALA A 110 -8.75 1.56 -12.46
C ALA A 110 -9.19 2.85 -11.77
N ILE A 111 -10.08 3.61 -12.38
CA ILE A 111 -10.63 4.83 -11.78
C ILE A 111 -11.35 4.51 -10.47
N THR A 112 -12.15 3.43 -10.44
CA THR A 112 -12.86 3.00 -9.24
C THR A 112 -11.89 2.64 -8.13
N GLU A 113 -10.82 1.89 -8.41
CA GLU A 113 -9.81 1.52 -7.42
C GLU A 113 -9.17 2.76 -6.79
N PHE A 114 -8.76 3.72 -7.62
CA PHE A 114 -8.17 4.96 -7.11
C PHE A 114 -9.17 5.79 -6.33
N SER A 115 -10.43 5.85 -6.77
CA SER A 115 -11.48 6.59 -6.06
C SER A 115 -11.74 5.98 -4.68
N GLU A 116 -11.79 4.65 -4.60
CA GLU A 116 -11.96 3.95 -3.31
C GLU A 116 -10.77 4.16 -2.39
N LEU A 117 -9.54 4.13 -2.92
CA LEU A 117 -8.34 4.42 -2.16
C LEU A 117 -8.39 5.83 -1.58
N MET A 118 -8.75 6.80 -2.39
CA MET A 118 -8.85 8.19 -1.94
C MET A 118 -9.89 8.34 -0.83
N LYS A 119 -11.02 7.63 -0.94
CA LYS A 119 -12.05 7.65 0.11
C LYS A 119 -11.57 7.02 1.41
N GLU A 120 -10.83 5.91 1.34
CA GLU A 120 -10.30 5.28 2.54
C GLU A 120 -9.28 6.17 3.25
N LEU A 121 -8.47 6.88 2.50
CA LEU A 121 -7.42 7.76 3.03
C LEU A 121 -7.92 9.13 3.38
N ALA A 122 -8.98 9.52 2.78
CA ALA A 122 -9.58 10.81 3.08
C ALA A 122 -10.23 10.88 4.43
N LEU A 123 -10.36 11.16 4.78
CA LEU A 123 -10.38 11.39 5.97
C LEU A 123 -11.15 12.59 6.35
#